data_108cfefcdf879abdcf09d03b3b112e74
#
_entry.id   108cfefcdf879abdcf09d03b3b112e74
#
_cell.length_a   1.000
_cell.length_b   1.000
_cell.length_c   1.000
_cell.angle_alpha   90.00
_cell.angle_beta   90.00
_cell.angle_gamma   90.00
#
_symmetry.space_group_name_H-M   'P 1'
#
loop_
_entity.id
_entity.type
_entity.pdbx_description
1 polymer ?
#
loop_
_entity_poly.entity_id
_entity_poly.type
_entity_poly.pdbx_seq_one_letter_code
_entity_poly.pdbx_strand_id
1 'polypeptide(L)'
;MPTVLERLHTAMNQHDLEAMLECFDPDYRSEQPLHPNRGFSGKEQVRKNWSRMLDSFPDFEAQLLGHVSSEGTVWSEWRWSATGLNMTGVTLLGVDEDRIVWGRLYMEPVEEGGEDIDESVHSITKGA
;
A
#
# COMPACT_ATOMS: atom_id res chain seq x y z
N MET A 1 -1.30 17.28 16.20
CA MET A 1 -0.98 17.28 14.75
C MET A 1 -1.09 15.87 14.19
N PRO A 2 -1.80 15.66 13.09
CA PRO A 2 -1.86 14.34 12.48
C PRO A 2 -0.49 13.96 11.90
N THR A 3 -0.17 12.67 12.01
CA THR A 3 1.04 12.12 11.40
C THR A 3 0.88 12.06 9.88
N VAL A 4 1.98 11.83 9.16
CA VAL A 4 1.90 11.66 7.71
C VAL A 4 1.04 10.44 7.35
N LEU A 5 1.09 9.36 8.15
CA LEU A 5 0.23 8.20 7.93
C LEU A 5 -1.25 8.54 8.06
N GLU A 6 -1.60 9.30 9.09
CA GLU A 6 -2.98 9.74 9.29
C GLU A 6 -3.45 10.65 8.16
N ARG A 7 -2.59 11.57 7.71
CA ARG A 7 -2.93 12.43 6.57
C ARG A 7 -3.11 11.64 5.29
N LEU A 8 -2.25 10.65 5.05
CA LEU A 8 -2.37 9.78 3.88
C LEU A 8 -3.70 9.02 3.92
N HIS A 9 -4.02 8.41 5.06
CA HIS A 9 -5.26 7.66 5.24
C HIS A 9 -6.49 8.53 4.97
N THR A 10 -6.50 9.73 5.53
CA THR A 10 -7.59 10.68 5.32
C THR A 10 -7.72 11.06 3.84
N ALA A 11 -6.60 11.38 3.20
CA ALA A 11 -6.60 11.77 1.79
C ALA A 11 -7.08 10.65 0.88
N MET A 12 -6.67 9.40 1.16
CA MET A 12 -7.14 8.23 0.40
C MET A 12 -8.66 8.12 0.44
N ASN A 13 -9.25 8.24 1.63
CA ASN A 13 -10.70 8.10 1.79
C ASN A 13 -11.49 9.31 1.30
N GLN A 14 -10.87 10.47 1.23
CA GLN A 14 -11.48 11.65 0.62
C GLN A 14 -11.28 11.69 -0.90
N HIS A 15 -10.54 10.73 -1.45
CA HIS A 15 -10.18 10.71 -2.88
C HIS A 15 -9.47 11.99 -3.30
N ASP A 16 -8.68 12.56 -2.39
CA ASP A 16 -7.97 13.80 -2.61
C ASP A 16 -6.54 13.50 -3.06
N LEU A 17 -6.35 13.37 -4.39
CA LEU A 17 -5.06 13.01 -4.97
C LEU A 17 -3.94 13.98 -4.58
N GLU A 18 -4.20 15.27 -4.62
CA GLU A 18 -3.17 16.26 -4.29
C GLU A 18 -2.74 16.16 -2.82
N ALA A 19 -3.68 15.95 -1.91
CA ALA A 19 -3.36 15.75 -0.50
C ALA A 19 -2.56 14.46 -0.28
N MET A 20 -2.87 13.39 -1.03
CA MET A 20 -2.07 12.17 -0.99
C MET A 20 -0.64 12.44 -1.42
N LEU A 21 -0.46 13.17 -2.51
CA LEU A 21 0.86 13.46 -3.06
C LEU A 21 1.71 14.33 -2.14
N GLU A 22 1.08 15.20 -1.37
CA GLU A 22 1.80 16.02 -0.37
C GLU A 22 2.47 15.18 0.72
N CYS A 23 2.00 13.96 0.93
CA CYS A 23 2.59 13.05 1.92
C CYS A 23 3.91 12.43 1.46
N PHE A 24 4.23 12.50 0.18
CA PHE A 24 5.40 11.84 -0.40
C PHE A 24 6.51 12.82 -0.72
N ASP A 25 7.74 12.38 -0.50
CA ASP A 25 8.93 13.13 -0.95
C ASP A 25 9.00 13.08 -2.48
N PRO A 26 9.49 14.16 -3.14
CA PRO A 26 9.66 14.15 -4.60
C PRO A 26 10.51 12.98 -5.12
N ASP A 27 11.48 12.52 -4.33
CA ASP A 27 12.37 11.41 -4.68
C ASP A 27 11.95 10.08 -4.05
N TYR A 28 10.69 9.95 -3.67
CA TYR A 28 10.14 8.73 -3.09
C TYR A 28 10.50 7.49 -3.91
N ARG A 29 10.86 6.40 -3.21
CA ARG A 29 11.14 5.10 -3.84
C ARG A 29 10.18 4.05 -3.31
N SER A 30 9.59 3.31 -4.23
CA SER A 30 8.64 2.25 -3.91
C SER A 30 9.19 0.89 -4.34
N GLU A 31 9.02 -0.09 -3.47
CA GLU A 31 9.39 -1.47 -3.75
C GLU A 31 8.22 -2.40 -3.45
N GLN A 32 8.12 -3.45 -4.24
CA GLN A 32 7.23 -4.57 -3.97
C GLN A 32 8.08 -5.84 -4.03
N PRO A 33 8.61 -6.29 -2.87
CA PRO A 33 9.57 -7.42 -2.89
C PRO A 33 9.04 -8.72 -3.50
N LEU A 34 7.73 -8.95 -3.46
CA LEU A 34 7.12 -10.10 -4.12
C LEU A 34 7.00 -9.93 -5.63
N HIS A 35 7.15 -8.70 -6.12
CA HIS A 35 7.06 -8.37 -7.54
C HIS A 35 8.12 -7.30 -7.86
N PRO A 36 9.40 -7.70 -7.94
CA PRO A 36 10.49 -6.71 -8.04
C PRO A 36 10.37 -5.73 -9.21
N ASN A 37 9.78 -6.16 -10.33
CA ASN A 37 9.62 -5.30 -11.49
C ASN A 37 8.61 -4.17 -11.28
N ARG A 38 7.87 -4.17 -10.18
CA ARG A 38 6.94 -3.09 -9.84
C ARG A 38 7.59 -1.93 -9.10
N GLY A 39 8.88 -2.05 -8.80
CA GLY A 39 9.61 -0.96 -8.14
C GLY A 39 9.73 0.27 -9.03
N PHE A 40 9.72 1.44 -8.42
CA PHE A 40 9.84 2.71 -9.14
C PHE A 40 10.36 3.80 -8.22
N SER A 41 10.72 4.92 -8.80
CA SER A 41 11.12 6.14 -8.10
C SER A 41 10.34 7.33 -8.61
N GLY A 42 10.12 8.29 -7.73
CA GLY A 42 9.53 9.57 -8.09
C GLY A 42 8.05 9.66 -7.76
N LYS A 43 7.67 10.86 -7.37
CA LYS A 43 6.30 11.19 -6.97
C LYS A 43 5.31 11.15 -8.13
N GLU A 44 5.80 11.40 -9.35
CA GLU A 44 4.93 11.41 -10.53
C GLU A 44 4.34 10.03 -10.84
N GLN A 45 5.08 8.96 -10.54
CA GLN A 45 4.52 7.63 -10.70
C GLN A 45 3.44 7.35 -9.65
N VAL A 46 3.60 7.88 -8.44
CA VAL A 46 2.55 7.80 -7.41
C VAL A 46 1.27 8.49 -7.92
N ARG A 47 1.42 9.68 -8.52
CA ARG A 47 0.29 10.40 -9.12
C ARG A 47 -0.42 9.56 -10.16
N LYS A 48 0.34 8.98 -11.07
CA LYS A 48 -0.20 8.17 -12.16
C LYS A 48 -0.96 6.96 -11.62
N ASN A 49 -0.37 6.26 -10.66
CA ASN A 49 -0.97 5.06 -10.07
C ASN A 49 -2.28 5.36 -9.35
N TRP A 50 -2.26 6.36 -8.48
CA TRP A 50 -3.44 6.67 -7.67
C TRP A 50 -4.52 7.41 -8.45
N SER A 51 -4.15 8.17 -9.47
CA SER A 51 -5.13 8.74 -10.40
C SER A 51 -5.95 7.62 -11.05
N ARG A 52 -5.27 6.56 -11.53
CA ARG A 52 -5.95 5.39 -12.11
C ARG A 52 -6.79 4.63 -11.09
N MET A 53 -6.26 4.44 -9.89
CA MET A 53 -6.98 3.72 -8.83
C MET A 53 -8.28 4.43 -8.47
N LEU A 54 -8.21 5.73 -8.22
CA LEU A 54 -9.39 6.51 -7.83
C LEU A 54 -10.41 6.63 -8.96
N ASP A 55 -9.95 6.74 -10.21
CA ASP A 55 -10.84 6.78 -11.37
C ASP A 55 -11.53 5.44 -11.61
N SER A 56 -10.79 4.35 -11.42
CA SER A 56 -11.32 2.99 -11.65
C SER A 56 -12.25 2.52 -10.55
N PHE A 57 -12.05 3.02 -9.33
CA PHE A 57 -12.81 2.57 -8.14
C PHE A 57 -13.43 3.78 -7.42
N PRO A 58 -14.56 4.30 -7.95
CA PRO A 58 -15.19 5.48 -7.35
C PRO A 58 -15.61 5.31 -5.87
N ASP A 59 -15.82 4.06 -5.46
CA ASP A 59 -16.18 3.72 -4.07
C ASP A 59 -14.99 3.22 -3.25
N PHE A 60 -13.76 3.51 -3.70
CA PHE A 60 -12.56 3.10 -2.99
C PHE A 60 -12.55 3.56 -1.54
N GLU A 61 -12.19 2.63 -0.64
CA GLU A 61 -12.05 2.89 0.78
C GLU A 61 -10.81 2.19 1.31
N ALA A 62 -10.04 2.89 2.13
CA ALA A 62 -8.88 2.36 2.81
C ALA A 62 -9.17 2.23 4.31
N GLN A 63 -9.04 1.02 4.85
CA GLN A 63 -9.09 0.78 6.28
C GLN A 63 -7.68 0.60 6.81
N LEU A 64 -7.30 1.39 7.79
CA LEU A 64 -6.04 1.23 8.50
C LEU A 64 -6.32 0.33 9.71
N LEU A 65 -5.88 -0.94 9.63
CA LEU A 65 -6.19 -1.95 10.64
C LEU A 65 -5.29 -1.84 11.88
N GLY A 66 -4.10 -1.29 11.71
CA GLY A 66 -3.18 -1.08 12.81
C GLY A 66 -1.87 -0.54 12.28
N HIS A 67 -1.06 0.02 13.18
CA HIS A 67 0.26 0.51 12.81
C HIS A 67 1.17 0.61 14.02
N VAL A 68 2.46 0.61 13.77
CA VAL A 68 3.49 0.79 14.78
C VAL A 68 4.67 1.51 14.12
N SER A 69 5.28 2.41 14.86
CA SER A 69 6.44 3.17 14.37
C SER A 69 7.68 2.81 15.18
N SER A 70 8.79 2.69 14.51
CA SER A 70 10.09 2.46 15.15
C SER A 70 11.19 3.05 14.27
N GLU A 71 12.00 3.94 14.86
CA GLU A 71 13.20 4.49 14.19
C GLU A 71 12.94 5.02 12.77
N GLY A 72 11.88 5.80 12.62
CA GLY A 72 11.55 6.41 11.32
C GLY A 72 10.85 5.51 10.33
N THR A 73 10.56 4.26 10.71
CA THR A 73 9.79 3.33 9.89
C THR A 73 8.41 3.13 10.50
N VAL A 74 7.38 3.24 9.67
CA VAL A 74 6.00 2.98 10.08
C VAL A 74 5.54 1.69 9.41
N TRP A 75 5.18 0.70 10.23
CA TRP A 75 4.57 -0.54 9.79
C TRP A 75 3.07 -0.35 9.87
N SER A 76 2.34 -0.54 8.78
CA SER A 76 0.90 -0.35 8.78
C SER A 76 0.20 -1.48 8.04
N GLU A 77 -0.88 -1.95 8.63
CA GLU A 77 -1.70 -3.00 8.04
C GLU A 77 -2.98 -2.38 7.48
N TRP A 78 -3.33 -2.75 6.24
CA TRP A 78 -4.40 -2.12 5.50
C TRP A 78 -5.36 -3.13 4.90
N ARG A 79 -6.57 -2.66 4.67
CA ARG A 79 -7.50 -3.24 3.72
C ARG A 79 -7.93 -2.15 2.76
N TRP A 80 -7.77 -2.42 1.46
CA TRP A 80 -8.24 -1.54 0.40
C TRP A 80 -9.38 -2.23 -0.30
N SER A 81 -10.55 -1.60 -0.36
CA SER A 81 -11.75 -2.21 -0.91
C SER A 81 -12.54 -1.26 -1.78
N ALA A 82 -13.26 -1.84 -2.72
CA ALA A 82 -14.20 -1.16 -3.59
C ALA A 82 -15.01 -2.23 -4.29
N THR A 83 -16.00 -1.84 -5.09
CA THR A 83 -16.66 -2.78 -5.99
C THR A 83 -15.61 -3.31 -6.97
N GLY A 84 -15.36 -4.60 -6.94
CA GLY A 84 -14.36 -5.24 -7.78
C GLY A 84 -12.92 -5.19 -7.25
N LEU A 85 -12.72 -4.74 -6.02
CA LEU A 85 -11.40 -4.66 -5.41
C LEU A 85 -11.44 -5.14 -3.97
N ASN A 86 -10.57 -6.06 -3.61
CA ASN A 86 -10.39 -6.47 -2.22
C ASN A 86 -8.92 -6.86 -2.02
N MET A 87 -8.16 -5.94 -1.42
CA MET A 87 -6.73 -6.14 -1.17
C MET A 87 -6.44 -5.97 0.30
N THR A 88 -5.51 -6.75 0.80
CA THR A 88 -5.05 -6.61 2.18
C THR A 88 -3.53 -6.81 2.23
N GLY A 89 -2.92 -6.32 3.28
CA GLY A 89 -1.49 -6.51 3.47
C GLY A 89 -0.88 -5.45 4.35
N VAL A 90 0.43 -5.32 4.24
CA VAL A 90 1.24 -4.47 5.08
C VAL A 90 2.08 -3.55 4.21
N THR A 91 2.22 -2.31 4.64
CA THR A 91 3.18 -1.38 4.04
C THR A 91 4.19 -0.97 5.11
N LEU A 92 5.46 -0.91 4.72
CA LEU A 92 6.51 -0.31 5.51
C LEU A 92 6.84 1.03 4.87
N LEU A 93 6.74 2.10 5.65
CA LEU A 93 6.95 3.45 5.14
C LEU A 93 8.11 4.10 5.90
N GLY A 94 9.14 4.50 5.17
CA GLY A 94 10.21 5.31 5.74
C GLY A 94 9.77 6.76 5.77
N VAL A 95 9.83 7.37 6.94
CA VAL A 95 9.39 8.74 7.14
C VAL A 95 10.56 9.62 7.56
N ASP A 96 10.74 10.73 6.89
CA ASP A 96 11.73 11.74 7.22
C ASP A 96 11.12 13.11 7.01
N GLU A 97 11.28 13.99 7.99
CA GLU A 97 10.72 15.35 7.96
C GLU A 97 9.22 15.35 7.60
N ASP A 98 8.48 14.40 8.19
CA ASP A 98 7.04 14.28 8.04
C ASP A 98 6.58 13.99 6.60
N ARG A 99 7.46 13.35 5.81
CA ARG A 99 7.17 12.88 4.45
C ARG A 99 7.61 11.44 4.29
N ILE A 100 6.91 10.72 3.41
CA ILE A 100 7.25 9.35 3.08
C ILE A 100 8.35 9.38 2.02
N VAL A 101 9.53 8.87 2.38
CA VAL A 101 10.71 8.89 1.49
C VAL A 101 10.94 7.56 0.79
N TRP A 102 10.45 6.45 1.36
CA TRP A 102 10.45 5.16 0.69
C TRP A 102 9.27 4.34 1.20
N GLY A 103 8.86 3.36 0.41
CA GLY A 103 7.81 2.43 0.79
C GLY A 103 8.14 1.03 0.33
N ARG A 104 7.73 0.05 1.13
CA ARG A 104 7.80 -1.37 0.79
C ARG A 104 6.41 -1.94 0.97
N LEU A 105 5.82 -2.43 -0.11
CA LEU A 105 4.42 -2.81 -0.12
C LEU A 105 4.27 -4.32 -0.26
N TYR A 106 3.45 -4.87 0.63
CA TYR A 106 3.04 -6.27 0.62
C TYR A 106 1.52 -6.34 0.53
N MET A 107 0.94 -5.53 -0.34
CA MET A 107 -0.50 -5.47 -0.57
C MET A 107 -0.85 -6.39 -1.74
N GLU A 108 -1.73 -7.34 -1.49
CA GLU A 108 -2.11 -8.31 -2.51
C GLU A 108 -3.63 -8.52 -2.52
N PRO A 109 -4.20 -8.90 -3.67
CA PRO A 109 -5.61 -9.28 -3.72
C PRO A 109 -5.90 -10.45 -2.80
N VAL A 110 -7.05 -10.40 -2.12
CA VAL A 110 -7.51 -11.51 -1.29
C VAL A 110 -7.97 -12.64 -2.23
N GLU A 111 -7.41 -13.81 -2.05
CA GLU A 111 -7.79 -15.00 -2.81
C GLU A 111 -8.91 -15.74 -2.07
N GLU A 112 -10.14 -15.57 -2.55
CA GLU A 112 -11.28 -16.25 -1.97
C GLU A 112 -11.48 -17.61 -2.64
N GLY A 113 -11.60 -18.67 -1.84
CA GLY A 113 -11.80 -20.01 -2.37
C GLY A 113 -10.56 -20.66 -2.94
N GLY A 114 -9.38 -20.20 -2.58
CA GLY A 114 -8.12 -20.81 -2.99
C GLY A 114 -7.79 -22.09 -2.22
N GLU A 115 -6.54 -22.54 -2.36
CA GLU A 115 -6.06 -23.76 -1.70
C GLU A 115 -6.17 -23.66 -0.18
N ASP A 116 -6.50 -24.78 0.49
CA ASP A 116 -6.40 -24.86 1.95
C ASP A 116 -4.93 -24.98 2.35
N ILE A 117 -4.65 -25.06 3.65
CA ILE A 117 -3.26 -25.06 4.12
C ILE A 117 -2.49 -26.30 3.66
N ASP A 118 -3.11 -27.48 3.68
CA ASP A 118 -2.44 -28.71 3.24
C ASP A 118 -2.13 -28.66 1.75
N GLU A 119 -3.08 -28.21 0.93
CA GLU A 119 -2.89 -28.06 -0.51
C GLU A 119 -1.79 -27.05 -0.81
N SER A 120 -1.78 -25.94 -0.07
CA SER A 120 -0.78 -24.89 -0.24
C SER A 120 0.63 -25.39 0.07
N VAL A 121 0.78 -26.11 1.20
CA VAL A 121 2.09 -26.68 1.58
C VAL A 121 2.53 -27.72 0.54
N HIS A 122 1.61 -28.53 0.05
CA HIS A 122 1.92 -29.51 -1.00
C HIS A 122 2.41 -28.82 -2.27
N SER A 123 1.76 -27.74 -2.68
CA SER A 123 2.17 -26.97 -3.86
C SER A 123 3.56 -26.37 -3.70
N ILE A 124 3.89 -25.86 -2.52
CA ILE A 124 5.20 -25.27 -2.24
C ILE A 124 6.29 -26.34 -2.23
N THR A 125 6.01 -27.52 -1.71
CA THR A 125 7.02 -28.56 -1.44
C THR A 125 7.18 -29.58 -2.56
N LYS A 126 6.26 -29.67 -3.51
CA LYS A 126 6.29 -30.72 -4.55
C LYS A 126 7.51 -30.67 -5.45
N GLY A 127 8.23 -29.56 -5.48
CA GLY A 127 9.47 -29.41 -6.25
C GLY A 127 10.72 -29.51 -5.39
N ALA A 128 10.56 -29.79 -4.11
CA ALA A 128 11.67 -29.85 -3.17
C ALA A 128 12.48 -31.13 -3.30
#